data_df76d8c42f030521e69fb173fba212e4
#
_entry.id   df76d8c42f030521e69fb173fba212e4
#
_cell.length_a   1.000
_cell.length_b   1.000
_cell.length_c   1.000
_cell.angle_alpha   90.00
_cell.angle_beta   90.00
_cell.angle_gamma   90.00
#
_symmetry.space_group_name_H-M   'P 1'
#
loop_
_entity.id
_entity.type
_entity.pdbx_description
1 polymer ?
#
loop_
_entity_poly.entity_id
_entity_poly.type
_entity_poly.pdbx_seq_one_letter_code
_entity_poly.pdbx_strand_id
1 'polypeptide(L)'
;MESRSLALDDEHDIAVARNEVRRLAGALGFRIIDQTRLATVTSELARNVVKYGEGGRLILQPVSDHGGREGLRLIFEDSGPGIADLAAAMRDGFTTGRGLGKGLPGSKRLVDEFEIESEVGRGTRVTVVRWIA
;
A
#
# COMPACT_ATOMS: atom_id res chain seq x y z
N MET A 1 4.49 -10.60 -16.20
CA MET A 1 3.74 -11.29 -15.15
C MET A 1 2.43 -10.58 -14.88
N GLU A 2 1.39 -11.32 -14.61
CA GLU A 2 0.05 -10.75 -14.49
C GLU A 2 -0.19 -10.03 -13.17
N SER A 3 -1.00 -8.98 -13.23
CA SER A 3 -1.50 -8.31 -12.05
C SER A 3 -2.55 -9.16 -11.36
N ARG A 4 -2.64 -9.06 -10.04
CA ARG A 4 -3.69 -9.68 -9.24
C ARG A 4 -4.39 -8.63 -8.43
N SER A 5 -5.69 -8.83 -8.20
CA SER A 5 -6.50 -7.92 -7.40
C SER A 5 -7.11 -8.68 -6.22
N LEU A 6 -7.04 -8.08 -5.04
CA LEU A 6 -7.62 -8.62 -3.82
C LEU A 6 -8.56 -7.59 -3.21
N ALA A 7 -9.74 -8.04 -2.80
CA ALA A 7 -10.72 -7.17 -2.12
C ALA A 7 -10.19 -6.76 -0.74
N LEU A 8 -10.50 -5.55 -0.33
CA LEU A 8 -10.16 -5.01 0.99
C LEU A 8 -11.42 -4.42 1.61
N ASP A 9 -12.28 -5.28 2.14
CA ASP A 9 -13.56 -4.87 2.69
C ASP A 9 -13.63 -5.00 4.21
N ASP A 10 -12.87 -5.94 4.80
CA ASP A 10 -12.88 -6.16 6.24
C ASP A 10 -11.48 -6.52 6.78
N GLU A 11 -11.38 -6.70 8.09
CA GLU A 11 -10.09 -7.01 8.72
C GLU A 11 -9.49 -8.34 8.27
N HIS A 12 -10.33 -9.31 7.94
CA HIS A 12 -9.83 -10.58 7.42
C HIS A 12 -9.07 -10.36 6.12
N ASP A 13 -9.56 -9.47 5.27
CA ASP A 13 -8.91 -9.15 3.99
C ASP A 13 -7.53 -8.53 4.18
N ILE A 14 -7.32 -7.79 5.26
CA ILE A 14 -6.00 -7.22 5.58
C ILE A 14 -4.98 -8.35 5.78
N ALA A 15 -5.34 -9.37 6.54
CA ALA A 15 -4.46 -10.51 6.78
C ALA A 15 -4.19 -11.31 5.49
N VAL A 16 -5.22 -11.52 4.67
CA VAL A 16 -5.09 -12.19 3.39
C VAL A 16 -4.13 -11.42 2.47
N ALA A 17 -4.30 -10.10 2.37
CA ALA A 17 -3.44 -9.25 1.54
C ALA A 17 -1.99 -9.30 2.00
N ARG A 18 -1.76 -9.16 3.31
CA ARG A 18 -0.41 -9.20 3.88
C ARG A 18 0.29 -10.52 3.57
N ASN A 19 -0.40 -11.63 3.75
CA ASN A 19 0.17 -12.95 3.51
C ASN A 19 0.46 -13.18 2.02
N GLU A 20 -0.42 -12.71 1.15
CA GLU A 20 -0.23 -12.85 -0.30
C GLU A 20 0.93 -11.99 -0.81
N VAL A 21 1.08 -10.78 -0.30
CA VAL A 21 2.21 -9.91 -0.64
C VAL A 21 3.53 -10.57 -0.21
N ARG A 22 3.56 -11.11 1.01
CA ARG A 22 4.76 -11.79 1.51
C ARG A 22 5.11 -13.00 0.63
N ARG A 23 4.13 -13.80 0.29
CA ARG A 23 4.31 -14.97 -0.57
C ARG A 23 4.85 -14.59 -1.94
N LEU A 24 4.23 -13.61 -2.57
CA LEU A 24 4.65 -13.14 -3.91
C LEU A 24 6.05 -12.52 -3.86
N ALA A 25 6.33 -11.72 -2.85
CA ALA A 25 7.66 -11.12 -2.69
C ALA A 25 8.75 -12.19 -2.57
N GLY A 26 8.49 -13.25 -1.81
CA GLY A 26 9.40 -14.37 -1.71
C GLY A 26 9.59 -15.07 -3.05
N ALA A 27 8.52 -15.30 -3.79
CA ALA A 27 8.57 -15.93 -5.11
C ALA A 27 9.34 -15.09 -6.13
N LEU A 28 9.29 -13.75 -6.00
CA LEU A 28 10.03 -12.83 -6.89
C LEU A 28 11.51 -12.71 -6.53
N GLY A 29 11.93 -13.21 -5.37
CA GLY A 29 13.32 -13.17 -4.96
C GLY A 29 13.70 -12.09 -3.96
N PHE A 30 12.73 -11.42 -3.34
CA PHE A 30 13.02 -10.48 -2.26
C PHE A 30 13.59 -11.22 -1.05
N ARG A 31 14.56 -10.58 -0.37
CA ARG A 31 15.09 -11.09 0.89
C ARG A 31 14.02 -11.02 1.97
N ILE A 32 14.17 -11.82 3.02
CA ILE A 32 13.20 -11.90 4.11
C ILE A 32 12.92 -10.53 4.74
N ILE A 33 13.95 -9.71 4.94
CA ILE A 33 13.76 -8.38 5.52
C ILE A 33 12.87 -7.50 4.62
N ASP A 34 13.02 -7.61 3.31
CA ASP A 34 12.21 -6.83 2.37
C ASP A 34 10.80 -7.40 2.25
N GLN A 35 10.64 -8.71 2.35
CA GLN A 35 9.32 -9.33 2.46
C GLN A 35 8.56 -8.78 3.68
N THR A 36 9.25 -8.64 4.81
CA THR A 36 8.66 -8.11 6.05
C THR A 36 8.28 -6.64 5.89
N ARG A 37 9.14 -5.83 5.25
CA ARG A 37 8.84 -4.43 4.97
C ARG A 37 7.60 -4.29 4.10
N LEU A 38 7.50 -5.08 3.04
CA LEU A 38 6.35 -5.08 2.15
C LEU A 38 5.08 -5.54 2.87
N ALA A 39 5.18 -6.53 3.75
CA ALA A 39 4.05 -6.99 4.56
C ALA A 39 3.59 -5.88 5.51
N THR A 40 4.51 -5.14 6.12
CA THR A 40 4.17 -4.03 7.02
C THR A 40 3.45 -2.92 6.27
N VAL A 41 3.98 -2.50 5.12
CA VAL A 41 3.33 -1.51 4.26
C VAL A 41 1.92 -1.96 3.88
N THR A 42 1.77 -3.22 3.48
CA THR A 42 0.48 -3.77 3.10
C THR A 42 -0.51 -3.70 4.25
N SER A 43 -0.09 -4.09 5.46
CA SER A 43 -0.97 -4.04 6.64
C SER A 43 -1.45 -2.61 6.92
N GLU A 44 -0.55 -1.63 6.86
CA GLU A 44 -0.89 -0.24 7.15
C GLU A 44 -1.82 0.38 6.10
N LEU A 45 -1.48 0.21 4.82
CA LEU A 45 -2.27 0.80 3.73
C LEU A 45 -3.60 0.06 3.53
N ALA A 46 -3.62 -1.26 3.69
CA ALA A 46 -4.87 -2.02 3.62
C ALA A 46 -5.81 -1.64 4.78
N ARG A 47 -5.26 -1.41 5.97
CA ARG A 47 -6.08 -0.96 7.11
C ARG A 47 -6.71 0.40 6.83
N ASN A 48 -5.97 1.32 6.19
CA ASN A 48 -6.52 2.61 5.80
C ASN A 48 -7.70 2.44 4.84
N VAL A 49 -7.60 1.55 3.87
CA VAL A 49 -8.69 1.27 2.94
C VAL A 49 -9.92 0.73 3.69
N VAL A 50 -9.73 -0.24 4.57
CA VAL A 50 -10.83 -0.88 5.29
C VAL A 50 -11.50 0.07 6.27
N LYS A 51 -10.70 0.80 7.07
CA LYS A 51 -11.25 1.63 8.15
C LYS A 51 -11.70 3.01 7.73
N TYR A 52 -10.99 3.62 6.78
CA TYR A 52 -11.24 5.02 6.42
C TYR A 52 -11.70 5.19 4.98
N GLY A 53 -11.43 4.21 4.12
CA GLY A 53 -11.82 4.24 2.72
C GLY A 53 -13.14 3.55 2.42
N GLU A 54 -13.80 2.98 3.42
CA GLU A 54 -15.07 2.26 3.27
C GLU A 54 -14.95 1.01 2.38
N GLY A 55 -13.75 0.41 2.35
CA GLY A 55 -13.47 -0.74 1.50
C GLY A 55 -12.86 -0.35 0.16
N GLY A 56 -12.31 -1.32 -0.51
CA GLY A 56 -11.65 -1.12 -1.79
C GLY A 56 -10.90 -2.35 -2.24
N ARG A 57 -9.69 -2.15 -2.75
CA ARG A 57 -8.88 -3.27 -3.27
C ARG A 57 -7.40 -2.99 -3.23
N LEU A 58 -6.63 -4.07 -3.28
CA LEU A 58 -5.19 -4.06 -3.50
C LEU A 58 -4.91 -4.72 -4.85
N ILE A 59 -4.09 -4.05 -5.66
CA ILE A 59 -3.60 -4.61 -6.91
C ILE A 59 -2.10 -4.90 -6.73
N LEU A 60 -1.69 -6.14 -7.02
CA LEU A 60 -0.30 -6.57 -6.94
C LEU A 60 0.24 -6.72 -8.36
N GLN A 61 1.32 -6.01 -8.67
CA GLN A 61 1.93 -6.01 -10.01
C GLN A 61 3.44 -6.23 -9.93
N PRO A 62 3.94 -7.39 -10.37
CA PRO A 62 5.37 -7.50 -10.63
C PRO A 62 5.75 -6.52 -11.74
N VAL A 63 6.86 -5.82 -11.56
CA VAL A 63 7.33 -4.79 -12.51
C VAL A 63 8.80 -4.93 -12.80
N SER A 64 9.23 -4.38 -13.94
CA SER A 64 10.65 -4.32 -14.33
C SER A 64 10.94 -2.91 -14.83
N ASP A 65 12.16 -2.43 -14.59
CA ASP A 65 12.58 -1.16 -15.16
C ASP A 65 13.41 -1.37 -16.45
N HIS A 66 13.85 -0.27 -17.06
CA HIS A 66 14.62 -0.33 -18.31
C HIS A 66 16.00 -0.97 -18.13
N GLY A 67 16.52 -0.99 -16.91
CA GLY A 67 17.81 -1.63 -16.59
C GLY A 67 17.70 -3.11 -16.25
N GLY A 68 16.50 -3.68 -16.34
CA GLY A 68 16.26 -5.08 -15.99
C GLY A 68 16.07 -5.33 -14.50
N ARG A 69 16.01 -4.28 -13.69
CA ARG A 69 15.74 -4.40 -12.27
C ARG A 69 14.27 -4.81 -12.07
N GLU A 70 14.05 -5.81 -11.24
CA GLU A 70 12.70 -6.31 -10.96
C GLU A 70 12.21 -5.81 -9.62
N GLY A 71 10.90 -5.69 -9.49
CA GLY A 71 10.28 -5.22 -8.27
C GLY A 71 8.81 -5.58 -8.17
N LEU A 72 8.17 -5.04 -7.15
CA LEU A 72 6.75 -5.24 -6.89
C LEU A 72 6.10 -3.88 -6.68
N ARG A 73 5.03 -3.64 -7.45
CA ARG A 73 4.16 -2.48 -7.28
C ARG A 73 2.89 -2.92 -6.58
N LEU A 74 2.49 -2.17 -5.57
CA LEU A 74 1.24 -2.38 -4.85
C LEU A 74 0.40 -1.12 -4.97
N ILE A 75 -0.87 -1.29 -5.39
CA ILE A 75 -1.81 -0.17 -5.55
C ILE A 75 -2.99 -0.42 -4.63
N PHE A 76 -3.20 0.50 -3.68
CA PHE A 76 -4.30 0.45 -2.72
C PHE A 76 -5.32 1.49 -3.11
N GLU A 77 -6.52 1.07 -3.48
CA GLU A 77 -7.58 1.96 -3.96
C GLU A 77 -8.83 1.85 -3.12
N ASP A 78 -9.45 2.98 -2.83
CA ASP A 78 -10.77 3.04 -2.21
C ASP A 78 -11.62 4.13 -2.87
N SER A 79 -12.93 4.10 -2.60
CA SER A 79 -13.88 5.10 -3.07
C SER A 79 -14.50 5.86 -1.89
N GLY A 80 -13.77 5.97 -0.79
CA GLY A 80 -14.21 6.63 0.42
C GLY A 80 -14.16 8.15 0.33
N PRO A 81 -14.13 8.83 1.49
CA PRO A 81 -14.23 10.31 1.53
C PRO A 81 -13.01 11.04 0.99
N GLY A 82 -11.87 10.36 0.81
CA GLY A 82 -10.64 11.00 0.40
C GLY A 82 -9.95 11.74 1.55
N ILE A 83 -8.83 12.37 1.25
CA ILE A 83 -8.02 13.13 2.21
C ILE A 83 -7.97 14.57 1.75
N ALA A 84 -8.49 15.49 2.58
CA ALA A 84 -8.57 16.89 2.23
C ALA A 84 -7.20 17.59 2.22
N ASP A 85 -6.30 17.19 3.11
CA ASP A 85 -4.98 17.80 3.24
C ASP A 85 -3.90 16.70 3.16
N LEU A 86 -3.45 16.42 1.95
CA LEU A 86 -2.43 15.40 1.71
C LEU A 86 -1.09 15.77 2.32
N ALA A 87 -0.71 17.05 2.27
CA ALA A 87 0.55 17.49 2.85
C ALA A 87 0.59 17.23 4.35
N ALA A 88 -0.51 17.52 5.05
CA ALA A 88 -0.62 17.25 6.48
C ALA A 88 -0.61 15.75 6.77
N ALA A 89 -1.33 14.95 5.97
CA ALA A 89 -1.40 13.51 6.16
C ALA A 89 -0.03 12.83 5.99
N MET A 90 0.86 13.43 5.21
CA MET A 90 2.21 12.91 4.99
C MET A 90 3.22 13.34 6.04
N ARG A 91 2.84 14.21 6.98
CA ARG A 91 3.75 14.61 8.07
C ARG A 91 3.76 13.58 9.18
N ASP A 92 4.94 13.38 9.76
CA ASP A 92 5.11 12.46 10.89
C ASP A 92 4.25 12.92 12.07
N GLY A 93 3.60 11.96 12.70
CA GLY A 93 2.77 12.23 13.86
C GLY A 93 1.40 12.85 13.55
N PHE A 94 1.10 13.12 12.27
CA PHE A 94 -0.21 13.63 11.91
C PHE A 94 -1.30 12.62 12.23
N THR A 95 -2.39 13.09 12.81
CA THR A 95 -3.56 12.27 13.08
C THR A 95 -4.82 13.12 12.92
N THR A 96 -5.89 12.50 12.40
CA THR A 96 -7.20 13.14 12.25
C THR A 96 -8.13 12.78 13.41
N GLY A 97 -7.62 12.20 14.49
CA GLY A 97 -8.43 11.62 15.55
C GLY A 97 -8.97 10.23 15.20
N ARG A 98 -8.88 9.85 13.93
CA ARG A 98 -9.26 8.52 13.44
C ARG A 98 -8.04 7.66 13.16
N GLY A 99 -6.85 8.19 13.35
CA GLY A 99 -5.62 7.50 13.05
C GLY A 99 -5.21 7.51 11.59
N LEU A 100 -5.99 8.16 10.70
CA LEU A 100 -5.63 8.29 9.30
C LEU A 100 -4.35 9.10 9.17
N GLY A 101 -3.42 8.66 8.37
CA GLY A 101 -2.12 9.30 8.19
C GLY A 101 -1.00 8.72 9.02
N LYS A 102 -1.30 7.92 10.07
CA LYS A 102 -0.25 7.31 10.89
C LYS A 102 0.65 6.38 10.09
N GLY A 103 0.07 5.59 9.20
CA GLY A 103 0.79 4.64 8.38
C GLY A 103 1.43 5.25 7.13
N LEU A 104 1.00 6.45 6.70
CA LEU A 104 1.46 7.03 5.43
C LEU A 104 2.94 7.41 5.45
N PRO A 105 3.45 8.22 6.41
CA PRO A 105 4.87 8.53 6.46
C PRO A 105 5.75 7.30 6.69
N GLY A 106 5.32 6.39 7.57
CA GLY A 106 6.03 5.15 7.86
C GLY A 106 6.10 4.25 6.64
N SER A 107 4.99 4.14 5.90
CA SER A 107 4.94 3.33 4.68
C SER A 107 5.86 3.90 3.61
N LYS A 108 5.91 5.21 3.45
CA LYS A 108 6.78 5.87 2.49
C LYS A 108 8.25 5.54 2.74
N ARG A 109 8.66 5.43 3.99
CA ARG A 109 10.04 5.11 4.35
C ARG A 109 10.44 3.67 4.03
N LEU A 110 9.47 2.78 3.87
CA LEU A 110 9.72 1.35 3.67
C LEU A 110 9.77 0.95 2.19
N VAL A 111 9.53 1.87 1.28
CA VAL A 111 9.47 1.59 -0.16
C VAL A 111 10.37 2.54 -0.93
N ASP A 112 10.65 2.20 -2.18
CA ASP A 112 11.50 3.01 -3.04
C ASP A 112 10.73 4.12 -3.74
N GLU A 113 9.46 3.87 -4.08
CA GLU A 113 8.60 4.84 -4.73
C GLU A 113 7.26 4.88 -4.00
N PHE A 114 6.72 6.07 -3.81
CA PHE A 114 5.46 6.27 -3.12
C PHE A 114 4.71 7.42 -3.79
N GLU A 115 3.50 7.13 -4.26
CA GLU A 115 2.60 8.14 -4.80
C GLU A 115 1.25 8.03 -4.11
N ILE A 116 0.65 9.16 -3.80
CA ILE A 116 -0.68 9.20 -3.25
C ILE A 116 -1.52 10.21 -4.02
N GLU A 117 -2.70 9.77 -4.46
CA GLU A 117 -3.70 10.60 -5.12
C GLU A 117 -4.98 10.49 -4.30
N SER A 118 -5.53 11.62 -3.93
CA SER A 118 -6.79 11.63 -3.19
C SER A 118 -7.59 12.86 -3.56
N GLU A 119 -8.90 12.68 -3.66
CA GLU A 119 -9.84 13.76 -3.95
C GLU A 119 -11.04 13.58 -3.03
N VAL A 120 -11.39 14.64 -2.31
CA VAL A 120 -12.55 14.62 -1.41
C VAL A 120 -13.79 14.19 -2.17
N GLY A 121 -14.49 13.19 -1.65
CA GLY A 121 -15.69 12.64 -2.26
C GLY A 121 -15.43 11.58 -3.34
N ARG A 122 -14.18 11.31 -3.70
CA ARG A 122 -13.84 10.32 -4.75
C ARG A 122 -12.97 9.17 -4.27
N GLY A 123 -12.28 9.34 -3.15
CA GLY A 123 -11.46 8.30 -2.57
C GLY A 123 -9.97 8.58 -2.66
N THR A 124 -9.20 7.52 -2.41
CA THR A 124 -7.74 7.60 -2.32
C THR A 124 -7.12 6.43 -3.06
N ARG A 125 -6.02 6.71 -3.76
CA ARG A 125 -5.17 5.68 -4.36
C ARG A 125 -3.74 5.90 -3.88
N VAL A 126 -3.14 4.86 -3.31
CA VAL A 126 -1.73 4.87 -2.89
C VAL A 126 -1.00 3.82 -3.71
N THR A 127 0.05 4.25 -4.41
CA THR A 127 0.88 3.36 -5.21
C THR A 127 2.28 3.33 -4.63
N VAL A 128 2.78 2.14 -4.34
CA VAL A 128 4.13 1.95 -3.81
C VAL A 128 4.89 0.97 -4.69
N VAL A 129 6.21 1.16 -4.80
CA VAL A 129 7.09 0.24 -5.53
C VAL A 129 8.32 -0.01 -4.67
N ARG A 130 8.71 -1.27 -4.58
CA ARG A 130 10.00 -1.65 -4.01
C ARG A 130 10.74 -2.52 -5.01
N TRP A 131 12.01 -2.20 -5.21
CA TRP A 131 12.87 -2.92 -6.16
C TRP A 131 13.68 -3.99 -5.43
N ILE A 132 13.96 -5.08 -6.12
CA ILE A 132 14.85 -6.12 -5.61
C ILE A 132 16.28 -5.59 -5.74
N ALA A 133 17.00 -5.63 -4.63
CA ALA A 133 18.36 -5.11 -4.56
C ALA A 133 19.35 -6.06 -5.25
#